data_7663646067dfdfb29c4c083c5ba0b8a0
#
_entry.id   7663646067dfdfb29c4c083c5ba0b8a0
#
_cell.length_a   1.000
_cell.length_b   1.000
_cell.length_c   1.000
_cell.angle_alpha   90.00
_cell.angle_beta   90.00
_cell.angle_gamma   90.00
#
_symmetry.space_group_name_H-M   'P 1'
#
loop_
_entity.id
_entity.type
_entity.pdbx_description
1 polymer ?
#
loop_
_entity_poly.entity_id
_entity_poly.type
_entity_poly.pdbx_seq_one_letter_code
_entity_poly.pdbx_strand_id
1 'polypeptide(L)'
;MELSILLAEQIFSLLLMVLTGYVVRKLNVVPKSGRKVLASIVLYVSAPCIVFDSFQIEYSSEKLFGLVVGFAAACIALAVFIWAASVCKKIFHLSASEQTSVTYANTGNMIIPLVNNILGSEYVLYTSPYNCTQTALLWIHAYNLITGNKNVQLKKILLNPNIIAMVAGLIFFLLGIQLPGPLHHTVTQLGILIGPLSMLNVGFIMAEENLLDVFKGRKI
;
A
#
# COMPACT_ATOMS: atom_id res chain seq x y z
N MET A 1 -19.84 8.23 -16.92
CA MET A 1 -19.59 7.09 -17.83
C MET A 1 -18.10 6.95 -18.15
N GLU A 2 -17.41 8.03 -18.50
CA GLU A 2 -15.95 8.01 -18.79
C GLU A 2 -15.10 7.54 -17.61
N LEU A 3 -15.33 8.06 -16.39
CA LEU A 3 -14.57 7.66 -15.20
C LEU A 3 -14.76 6.18 -14.85
N SER A 4 -15.96 5.64 -15.02
CA SER A 4 -16.25 4.22 -14.75
C SER A 4 -15.56 3.30 -15.74
N ILE A 5 -15.45 3.72 -17.00
CA ILE A 5 -14.73 2.99 -18.05
C ILE A 5 -13.22 3.03 -17.75
N LEU A 6 -12.69 4.22 -17.43
CA LEU A 6 -11.29 4.37 -17.07
C LEU A 6 -10.89 3.51 -15.85
N LEU A 7 -11.75 3.48 -14.83
CA LEU A 7 -11.57 2.58 -13.67
C LEU A 7 -11.54 1.11 -14.09
N ALA A 8 -12.48 0.68 -14.95
CA ALA A 8 -12.52 -0.70 -15.42
C ALA A 8 -11.26 -1.07 -16.22
N GLU A 9 -10.79 -0.19 -17.09
CA GLU A 9 -9.55 -0.37 -17.87
C GLU A 9 -8.32 -0.49 -16.96
N GLN A 10 -8.22 0.37 -15.93
CA GLN A 10 -7.12 0.31 -14.98
C GLN A 10 -7.14 -0.99 -14.15
N ILE A 11 -8.32 -1.40 -13.66
CA ILE A 11 -8.46 -2.66 -12.93
C ILE A 11 -8.10 -3.84 -13.85
N PHE A 12 -8.54 -3.82 -15.09
CA PHE A 12 -8.22 -4.87 -16.06
C PHE A 12 -6.70 -4.91 -16.35
N SER A 13 -6.06 -3.76 -16.50
CA SER A 13 -4.61 -3.66 -16.66
C SER A 13 -3.86 -4.27 -15.46
N LEU A 14 -4.29 -3.96 -14.22
CA LEU A 14 -3.71 -4.54 -13.02
C LEU A 14 -3.89 -6.07 -13.00
N LEU A 15 -5.05 -6.59 -13.40
CA LEU A 15 -5.29 -8.03 -13.50
C LEU A 15 -4.40 -8.71 -14.54
N LEU A 16 -4.14 -8.08 -15.69
CA LEU A 16 -3.20 -8.59 -16.69
C LEU A 16 -1.76 -8.65 -16.15
N MET A 17 -1.35 -7.67 -15.34
CA MET A 17 -0.05 -7.70 -14.67
C MET A 17 0.04 -8.86 -13.65
N VAL A 18 -1.03 -9.11 -12.88
CA VAL A 18 -1.13 -10.27 -11.99
C VAL A 18 -1.01 -11.58 -12.78
N LEU A 19 -1.75 -11.70 -13.89
CA LEU A 19 -1.71 -12.88 -14.76
C LEU A 19 -0.30 -13.09 -15.34
N THR A 20 0.37 -12.03 -15.75
CA THR A 20 1.76 -12.07 -16.23
C THR A 20 2.68 -12.63 -15.13
N GLY A 21 2.59 -12.12 -13.90
CA GLY A 21 3.34 -12.64 -12.76
C GLY A 21 3.06 -14.12 -12.51
N TYR A 22 1.80 -14.52 -12.55
CA TYR A 22 1.38 -15.91 -12.40
C TYR A 22 2.04 -16.82 -13.45
N VAL A 23 1.98 -16.45 -14.74
CA VAL A 23 2.53 -17.22 -15.85
C VAL A 23 4.06 -17.33 -15.73
N VAL A 24 4.75 -16.21 -15.51
CA VAL A 24 6.21 -16.16 -15.36
C VAL A 24 6.68 -17.07 -14.22
N ARG A 25 5.92 -17.10 -13.12
CA ARG A 25 6.23 -17.96 -11.98
C ARG A 25 5.92 -19.43 -12.26
N LYS A 26 4.81 -19.76 -12.92
CA LYS A 26 4.44 -21.13 -13.31
C LYS A 26 5.42 -21.74 -14.31
N LEU A 27 5.95 -20.92 -15.23
CA LEU A 27 6.99 -21.34 -16.19
C LEU A 27 8.39 -21.44 -15.56
N ASN A 28 8.52 -21.19 -14.23
CA ASN A 28 9.81 -21.18 -13.52
C ASN A 28 10.87 -20.25 -14.11
N VAL A 29 10.47 -19.22 -14.86
CA VAL A 29 11.40 -18.16 -15.36
C VAL A 29 12.05 -17.43 -14.19
N VAL A 30 11.27 -17.20 -13.12
CA VAL A 30 11.76 -16.59 -11.89
C VAL A 30 11.67 -17.61 -10.75
N PRO A 31 12.74 -17.82 -9.97
CA PRO A 31 12.74 -18.75 -8.84
C PRO A 31 11.83 -18.25 -7.70
N LYS A 32 11.49 -19.15 -6.76
CA LYS A 32 10.67 -18.81 -5.57
C LYS A 32 11.23 -17.64 -4.75
N SER A 33 12.55 -17.52 -4.67
CA SER A 33 13.23 -16.42 -3.99
C SER A 33 12.97 -15.04 -4.62
N GLY A 34 12.64 -15.00 -5.93
CA GLY A 34 12.34 -13.76 -6.66
C GLY A 34 11.17 -12.97 -6.06
N ARG A 35 10.16 -13.65 -5.48
CA ARG A 35 9.07 -13.02 -4.74
C ARG A 35 9.56 -12.10 -3.61
N LYS A 36 10.52 -12.57 -2.81
CA LYS A 36 11.09 -11.77 -1.70
C LYS A 36 11.84 -10.55 -2.23
N VAL A 37 12.57 -10.71 -3.34
CA VAL A 37 13.30 -9.60 -3.98
C VAL A 37 12.33 -8.54 -4.48
N LEU A 38 11.28 -8.93 -5.22
CA LEU A 38 10.24 -8.01 -5.68
C LEU A 38 9.58 -7.27 -4.52
N ALA A 39 9.15 -8.00 -3.49
CA ALA A 39 8.56 -7.40 -2.30
C ALA A 39 9.50 -6.41 -1.60
N SER A 40 10.80 -6.71 -1.55
CA SER A 40 11.80 -5.79 -0.96
C SER A 40 11.97 -4.53 -1.80
N ILE A 41 12.03 -4.63 -3.12
CA ILE A 41 12.13 -3.45 -4.00
C ILE A 41 10.88 -2.58 -3.85
N VAL A 42 9.70 -3.19 -3.84
CA VAL A 42 8.45 -2.45 -3.61
C VAL A 42 8.47 -1.73 -2.27
N LEU A 43 8.81 -2.42 -1.19
CA LEU A 43 8.72 -1.88 0.17
C LEU A 43 9.80 -0.83 0.48
N TYR A 44 11.04 -1.06 0.04
CA TYR A 44 12.19 -0.23 0.42
C TYR A 44 12.60 0.80 -0.63
N VAL A 45 12.09 0.69 -1.86
CA VAL A 45 12.44 1.61 -2.95
C VAL A 45 11.19 2.29 -3.52
N SER A 46 10.30 1.51 -4.16
CA SER A 46 9.20 2.11 -4.92
C SER A 46 8.17 2.82 -4.05
N ALA A 47 7.75 2.20 -2.96
CA ALA A 47 6.74 2.79 -2.07
C ALA A 47 7.23 4.07 -1.36
N PRO A 48 8.45 4.14 -0.80
CA PRO A 48 8.97 5.41 -0.28
C PRO A 48 9.12 6.49 -1.36
N CYS A 49 9.57 6.12 -2.57
CA CYS A 49 9.72 7.08 -3.66
C CYS A 49 8.39 7.72 -4.05
N ILE A 50 7.32 6.93 -4.27
CA ILE A 50 6.02 7.50 -4.66
C ILE A 50 5.38 8.33 -3.54
N VAL A 51 5.56 7.92 -2.28
CA VAL A 51 5.08 8.70 -1.14
C VAL A 51 5.82 10.02 -1.06
N PHE A 52 7.15 10.04 -1.18
CA PHE A 52 7.93 11.27 -1.17
C PHE A 52 7.60 12.17 -2.37
N ASP A 53 7.48 11.57 -3.57
CA ASP A 53 7.16 12.27 -4.82
C ASP A 53 5.84 13.04 -4.74
N SER A 54 4.84 12.46 -4.06
CA SER A 54 3.53 13.10 -3.88
C SER A 54 3.58 14.44 -3.12
N PHE A 55 4.66 14.71 -2.39
CA PHE A 55 4.90 15.97 -1.70
C PHE A 55 5.73 16.97 -2.52
N GLN A 56 6.23 16.57 -3.72
CA GLN A 56 7.02 17.44 -4.61
C GLN A 56 6.12 18.36 -5.45
N ILE A 57 5.18 19.02 -4.79
CA ILE A 57 4.23 19.98 -5.36
C ILE A 57 4.34 21.32 -4.66
N GLU A 58 3.84 22.38 -5.29
CA GLU A 58 3.82 23.69 -4.69
C GLU A 58 2.97 23.72 -3.42
N TYR A 59 3.53 24.36 -2.38
CA TYR A 59 2.83 24.55 -1.11
C TYR A 59 1.58 25.39 -1.30
N SER A 60 0.47 24.94 -0.73
CA SER A 60 -0.71 25.77 -0.51
C SER A 60 -1.37 25.41 0.82
N SER A 61 -2.00 26.41 1.46
CA SER A 61 -2.74 26.18 2.69
C SER A 61 -3.92 25.22 2.50
N GLU A 62 -4.50 25.19 1.30
CA GLU A 62 -5.58 24.28 0.95
C GLU A 62 -5.08 22.81 0.92
N LYS A 63 -3.92 22.54 0.32
CA LYS A 63 -3.29 21.22 0.29
C LYS A 63 -2.91 20.75 1.70
N LEU A 64 -2.38 21.67 2.52
CA LEU A 64 -2.07 21.34 3.92
C LEU A 64 -3.34 21.01 4.72
N PHE A 65 -4.40 21.80 4.55
CA PHE A 65 -5.69 21.52 5.16
C PHE A 65 -6.24 20.15 4.70
N GLY A 66 -6.17 19.86 3.40
CA GLY A 66 -6.54 18.56 2.84
C GLY A 66 -5.76 17.39 3.44
N LEU A 67 -4.46 17.55 3.70
CA LEU A 67 -3.65 16.55 4.42
C LEU A 67 -4.15 16.31 5.85
N VAL A 68 -4.45 17.38 6.59
CA VAL A 68 -4.96 17.27 7.97
C VAL A 68 -6.32 16.58 8.00
N VAL A 69 -7.23 16.97 7.10
CA VAL A 69 -8.54 16.33 6.93
C VAL A 69 -8.38 14.87 6.52
N GLY A 70 -7.48 14.57 5.58
CA GLY A 70 -7.16 13.22 5.14
C GLY A 70 -6.64 12.35 6.29
N PHE A 71 -5.81 12.89 7.17
CA PHE A 71 -5.33 12.18 8.37
C PHE A 71 -6.46 11.89 9.36
N ALA A 72 -7.31 12.88 9.63
CA ALA A 72 -8.48 12.69 10.51
C ALA A 72 -9.45 11.65 9.94
N ALA A 73 -9.75 11.74 8.64
CA ALA A 73 -10.58 10.77 7.93
C ALA A 73 -9.98 9.36 7.97
N ALA A 74 -8.65 9.23 7.79
CA ALA A 74 -7.94 7.95 7.89
C ALA A 74 -8.08 7.33 9.29
N CYS A 75 -7.90 8.12 10.35
CA CYS A 75 -8.06 7.66 11.73
C CYS A 75 -9.49 7.15 11.99
N ILE A 76 -10.49 7.91 11.54
CA ILE A 76 -11.91 7.54 11.72
C ILE A 76 -12.22 6.27 10.93
N ALA A 77 -11.85 6.20 9.65
CA ALA A 77 -12.11 5.04 8.79
C ALA A 77 -11.46 3.76 9.35
N LEU A 78 -10.19 3.83 9.76
CA LEU A 78 -9.48 2.68 10.34
C LEU A 78 -10.07 2.27 11.70
N ALA A 79 -10.50 3.21 12.54
CA ALA A 79 -11.21 2.89 13.76
C ALA A 79 -12.52 2.14 13.49
N VAL A 80 -13.30 2.58 12.48
CA VAL A 80 -14.54 1.90 12.06
C VAL A 80 -14.23 0.50 11.52
N PHE A 81 -13.18 0.34 10.69
CA PHE A 81 -12.80 -0.97 10.18
C PHE A 81 -12.32 -1.93 11.27
N ILE A 82 -11.55 -1.45 12.25
CA ILE A 82 -11.13 -2.25 13.42
C ILE A 82 -12.35 -2.68 14.24
N TRP A 83 -13.30 -1.77 14.47
CA TRP A 83 -14.55 -2.06 15.16
C TRP A 83 -15.37 -3.10 14.40
N ALA A 84 -15.63 -2.88 13.10
CA ALA A 84 -16.39 -3.79 12.27
C ALA A 84 -15.76 -5.19 12.19
N ALA A 85 -14.43 -5.27 11.99
CA ALA A 85 -13.71 -6.53 11.98
C ALA A 85 -13.77 -7.26 13.34
N SER A 86 -13.83 -6.52 14.46
CA SER A 86 -14.00 -7.07 15.80
C SER A 86 -15.41 -7.65 16.00
N VAL A 87 -16.43 -7.02 15.43
CA VAL A 87 -17.80 -7.55 15.38
C VAL A 87 -17.85 -8.80 14.50
N CYS A 88 -17.28 -8.75 13.30
CA CYS A 88 -17.20 -9.91 12.40
C CYS A 88 -16.47 -11.09 13.04
N LYS A 89 -15.41 -10.83 13.80
CA LYS A 89 -14.71 -11.89 14.55
C LYS A 89 -15.63 -12.63 15.51
N LYS A 90 -16.50 -11.90 16.23
CA LYS A 90 -17.45 -12.51 17.19
C LYS A 90 -18.53 -13.34 16.47
N ILE A 91 -18.99 -12.87 15.31
CA ILE A 91 -20.07 -13.53 14.55
C ILE A 91 -19.52 -14.75 13.79
N PHE A 92 -18.39 -14.61 13.11
CA PHE A 92 -17.85 -15.63 12.22
C PHE A 92 -16.68 -16.44 12.83
N HIS A 93 -16.36 -16.19 14.10
CA HIS A 93 -15.25 -16.84 14.82
C HIS A 93 -13.91 -16.75 14.08
N LEU A 94 -13.60 -15.56 13.54
CA LEU A 94 -12.39 -15.32 12.75
C LEU A 94 -11.12 -15.49 13.59
N SER A 95 -10.10 -16.11 13.00
CA SER A 95 -8.73 -16.11 13.54
C SER A 95 -8.13 -14.70 13.56
N ALA A 96 -7.01 -14.51 14.26
CA ALA A 96 -6.30 -13.22 14.29
C ALA A 96 -5.84 -12.78 12.90
N SER A 97 -5.37 -13.72 12.07
CA SER A 97 -4.95 -13.44 10.69
C SER A 97 -6.13 -13.02 9.80
N GLU A 98 -7.26 -13.73 9.88
CA GLU A 98 -8.47 -13.40 9.12
C GLU A 98 -9.02 -12.04 9.53
N GLN A 99 -9.07 -11.75 10.84
CA GLN A 99 -9.48 -10.44 11.34
C GLN A 99 -8.57 -9.33 10.80
N THR A 100 -7.24 -9.53 10.80
CA THR A 100 -6.28 -8.58 10.26
C THR A 100 -6.50 -8.34 8.76
N SER A 101 -6.74 -9.39 7.99
CA SER A 101 -7.00 -9.30 6.55
C SER A 101 -8.30 -8.56 6.20
N VAL A 102 -9.32 -8.69 7.04
CA VAL A 102 -10.59 -7.93 6.89
C VAL A 102 -10.41 -6.46 7.29
N THR A 103 -9.53 -6.17 8.25
CA THR A 103 -9.32 -4.79 8.76
C THR A 103 -8.48 -3.95 7.81
N TYR A 104 -7.40 -4.52 7.25
CA TYR A 104 -6.36 -3.77 6.56
C TYR A 104 -6.37 -4.05 5.06
N ALA A 105 -6.70 -3.03 4.28
CA ALA A 105 -6.67 -3.07 2.83
C ALA A 105 -5.24 -3.01 2.29
N ASN A 106 -5.06 -3.49 1.06
CA ASN A 106 -3.77 -3.38 0.34
C ASN A 106 -3.61 -1.98 -0.29
N THR A 107 -3.55 -0.96 0.56
CA THR A 107 -3.58 0.44 0.13
C THR A 107 -2.31 0.84 -0.60
N GLY A 108 -1.15 0.51 -0.04
CA GLY A 108 0.14 0.89 -0.61
C GLY A 108 0.40 0.30 -1.98
N ASN A 109 0.06 -0.97 -2.18
CA ASN A 109 0.40 -1.69 -3.41
C ASN A 109 -0.69 -1.65 -4.49
N MET A 110 -1.92 -1.30 -4.14
CA MET A 110 -3.05 -1.28 -5.08
C MET A 110 -3.68 0.10 -5.22
N ILE A 111 -4.01 0.76 -4.12
CA ILE A 111 -4.73 2.03 -4.17
C ILE A 111 -3.84 3.19 -4.62
N ILE A 112 -2.59 3.27 -4.12
CA ILE A 112 -1.67 4.33 -4.54
C ILE A 112 -1.42 4.30 -6.06
N PRO A 113 -1.06 3.17 -6.70
CA PRO A 113 -0.94 3.10 -8.15
C PRO A 113 -2.24 3.46 -8.89
N LEU A 114 -3.38 3.02 -8.38
CA LEU A 114 -4.68 3.29 -8.98
C LEU A 114 -4.98 4.80 -8.98
N VAL A 115 -4.81 5.45 -7.82
CA VAL A 115 -5.00 6.90 -7.69
C VAL A 115 -4.03 7.66 -8.57
N ASN A 116 -2.75 7.27 -8.59
CA ASN A 116 -1.74 7.91 -9.43
C ASN A 116 -2.09 7.84 -10.93
N ASN A 117 -2.58 6.69 -11.38
CA ASN A 117 -2.90 6.47 -12.79
C ASN A 117 -4.21 7.13 -13.25
N ILE A 118 -5.19 7.27 -12.36
CA ILE A 118 -6.52 7.81 -12.69
C ILE A 118 -6.61 9.30 -12.42
N LEU A 119 -6.11 9.73 -11.28
CA LEU A 119 -6.26 11.10 -10.79
C LEU A 119 -4.97 11.92 -10.93
N GLY A 120 -3.83 11.25 -11.00
CA GLY A 120 -2.51 11.88 -11.04
C GLY A 120 -1.76 11.86 -9.72
N SER A 121 -0.46 12.14 -9.79
CA SER A 121 0.45 12.09 -8.62
C SER A 121 0.06 13.09 -7.51
N GLU A 122 -0.54 14.20 -7.86
CA GLU A 122 -1.03 15.20 -6.90
C GLU A 122 -2.04 14.61 -5.90
N TYR A 123 -2.90 13.70 -6.34
CA TYR A 123 -3.91 13.08 -5.48
C TYR A 123 -3.34 11.98 -4.59
N VAL A 124 -2.16 11.45 -4.90
CA VAL A 124 -1.43 10.52 -4.02
C VAL A 124 -1.10 11.19 -2.69
N LEU A 125 -0.88 12.51 -2.67
CA LEU A 125 -0.72 13.31 -1.46
C LEU A 125 -1.82 13.02 -0.44
N TYR A 126 -3.08 13.01 -0.87
CA TYR A 126 -4.25 12.81 0.00
C TYR A 126 -4.47 11.35 0.41
N THR A 127 -3.86 10.39 -0.29
CA THR A 127 -3.87 8.97 0.12
C THR A 127 -2.75 8.63 1.10
N SER A 128 -1.69 9.42 1.14
CA SER A 128 -0.51 9.20 1.97
C SER A 128 -0.83 9.17 3.47
N PRO A 129 -1.67 10.06 4.04
CA PRO A 129 -2.09 9.99 5.43
C PRO A 129 -2.75 8.66 5.80
N TYR A 130 -3.62 8.13 4.94
CA TYR A 130 -4.26 6.84 5.18
C TYR A 130 -3.24 5.71 5.18
N ASN A 131 -2.35 5.65 4.18
CA ASN A 131 -1.33 4.62 4.08
C ASN A 131 -0.38 4.62 5.29
N CYS A 132 0.02 5.80 5.76
CA CYS A 132 0.90 5.92 6.93
C CYS A 132 0.20 5.56 8.23
N THR A 133 -1.05 6.00 8.43
CA THR A 133 -1.85 5.63 9.60
C THR A 133 -2.10 4.12 9.63
N GLN A 134 -2.46 3.53 8.49
CA GLN A 134 -2.62 2.09 8.35
C GLN A 134 -1.31 1.34 8.67
N THR A 135 -0.18 1.81 8.16
CA THR A 135 1.14 1.20 8.42
C THR A 135 1.47 1.25 9.91
N ALA A 136 1.24 2.37 10.59
CA ALA A 136 1.43 2.46 12.03
C ALA A 136 0.55 1.47 12.81
N LEU A 137 -0.73 1.39 12.44
CA LEU A 137 -1.68 0.46 13.07
C LEU A 137 -1.36 -1.01 12.76
N LEU A 138 -0.79 -1.34 11.60
CA LEU A 138 -0.28 -2.68 11.33
C LEU A 138 0.79 -3.10 12.34
N TRP A 139 1.72 -2.20 12.70
CA TRP A 139 2.78 -2.48 13.67
C TRP A 139 2.33 -2.40 15.14
N ILE A 140 1.20 -1.75 15.41
CA ILE A 140 0.64 -1.66 16.77
C ILE A 140 -0.46 -2.72 16.95
N HIS A 141 -1.55 -2.60 16.22
CA HIS A 141 -2.75 -3.40 16.41
C HIS A 141 -2.64 -4.79 15.79
N ALA A 142 -2.32 -4.89 14.48
CA ALA A 142 -2.28 -6.18 13.80
C ALA A 142 -1.15 -7.08 14.33
N TYR A 143 0.04 -6.52 14.57
CA TYR A 143 1.14 -7.26 15.16
C TYR A 143 0.77 -7.83 16.53
N ASN A 144 0.17 -7.01 17.40
CA ASN A 144 -0.24 -7.45 18.74
C ASN A 144 -1.36 -8.50 18.67
N LEU A 145 -2.28 -8.37 17.72
CA LEU A 145 -3.38 -9.30 17.51
C LEU A 145 -2.87 -10.70 17.08
N ILE A 146 -1.88 -10.74 16.19
CA ILE A 146 -1.33 -11.99 15.66
C ILE A 146 -0.37 -12.65 16.64
N THR A 147 0.50 -11.87 17.30
CA THR A 147 1.55 -12.40 18.18
C THR A 147 1.11 -12.61 19.63
N GLY A 148 -0.04 -12.02 20.02
CA GLY A 148 -0.47 -11.97 21.43
C GLY A 148 0.38 -11.04 22.30
N ASN A 149 1.38 -10.36 21.74
CA ASN A 149 2.31 -9.49 22.46
C ASN A 149 1.78 -8.06 22.46
N LYS A 150 1.59 -7.47 23.66
CA LYS A 150 1.06 -6.10 23.82
C LYS A 150 2.12 -4.99 23.68
N ASN A 151 3.35 -5.33 23.31
CA ASN A 151 4.41 -4.35 23.17
C ASN A 151 4.29 -3.58 21.85
N VAL A 152 4.25 -2.26 21.95
CA VAL A 152 4.26 -1.38 20.79
C VAL A 152 5.65 -1.39 20.14
N GLN A 153 5.70 -1.71 18.86
CA GLN A 153 6.95 -1.78 18.08
C GLN A 153 7.35 -0.40 17.51
N LEU A 154 7.44 0.62 18.40
CA LEU A 154 7.74 2.01 18.00
C LEU A 154 8.94 2.13 17.07
N LYS A 155 10.01 1.38 17.34
CA LYS A 155 11.19 1.39 16.46
C LYS A 155 10.89 0.93 15.04
N LYS A 156 10.03 -0.07 14.87
CA LYS A 156 9.62 -0.56 13.54
C LYS A 156 8.72 0.44 12.79
N ILE A 157 7.92 1.21 13.53
CA ILE A 157 7.10 2.27 12.96
C ILE A 157 8.00 3.40 12.48
N LEU A 158 8.85 3.94 13.37
CA LEU A 158 9.71 5.09 13.08
C LEU A 158 10.76 4.80 11.99
N LEU A 159 11.23 3.55 11.90
CA LEU A 159 12.17 3.11 10.86
C LEU A 159 11.48 2.57 9.61
N ASN A 160 10.15 2.67 9.51
CA ASN A 160 9.44 2.26 8.30
C ASN A 160 9.75 3.22 7.15
N PRO A 161 10.22 2.73 5.98
CA PRO A 161 10.62 3.58 4.86
C PRO A 161 9.52 4.54 4.39
N ASN A 162 8.25 4.09 4.40
CA ASN A 162 7.13 4.92 3.97
C ASN A 162 6.86 6.07 4.96
N ILE A 163 7.02 5.82 6.27
CA ILE A 163 6.85 6.85 7.29
C ILE A 163 7.99 7.87 7.20
N ILE A 164 9.22 7.40 7.00
CA ILE A 164 10.39 8.28 6.79
C ILE A 164 10.18 9.15 5.54
N ALA A 165 9.74 8.53 4.44
CA ALA A 165 9.49 9.24 3.18
C ALA A 165 8.37 10.28 3.32
N MET A 166 7.28 9.96 4.05
CA MET A 166 6.21 10.90 4.33
C MET A 166 6.69 12.09 5.17
N VAL A 167 7.45 11.83 6.24
CA VAL A 167 7.97 12.90 7.10
C VAL A 167 8.95 13.79 6.32
N ALA A 168 9.86 13.18 5.56
CA ALA A 168 10.79 13.93 4.71
C ALA A 168 10.05 14.74 3.64
N GLY A 169 9.09 14.12 2.94
CA GLY A 169 8.26 14.78 1.93
C GLY A 169 7.47 15.96 2.53
N LEU A 170 6.86 15.76 3.69
CA LEU A 170 6.14 16.82 4.39
C LEU A 170 7.05 18.00 4.76
N ILE A 171 8.28 17.74 5.22
CA ILE A 171 9.26 18.79 5.51
C ILE A 171 9.59 19.56 4.23
N PHE A 172 9.86 18.88 3.11
CA PHE A 172 10.14 19.51 1.83
C PHE A 172 8.96 20.37 1.34
N PHE A 173 7.75 19.84 1.45
CA PHE A 173 6.51 20.53 1.10
C PHE A 173 6.31 21.81 1.93
N LEU A 174 6.49 21.74 3.27
CA LEU A 174 6.32 22.89 4.16
C LEU A 174 7.40 23.96 3.95
N LEU A 175 8.61 23.57 3.59
CA LEU A 175 9.71 24.49 3.30
C LEU A 175 9.70 25.00 1.84
N GLY A 176 8.80 24.51 1.00
CA GLY A 176 8.76 24.85 -0.42
C GLY A 176 9.98 24.36 -1.21
N ILE A 177 10.67 23.32 -0.71
CA ILE A 177 11.87 22.76 -1.34
C ILE A 177 11.46 21.73 -2.37
N GLN A 178 11.88 21.90 -3.61
CA GLN A 178 11.73 20.90 -4.67
C GLN A 178 13.06 20.25 -5.00
N LEU A 179 13.02 18.96 -5.36
CA LEU A 179 14.21 18.26 -5.83
C LEU A 179 14.70 18.82 -7.16
N PRO A 180 16.03 18.87 -7.37
CA PRO A 180 16.60 19.16 -8.69
C PRO A 180 16.08 18.13 -9.73
N GLY A 181 15.85 18.62 -10.97
CA GLY A 181 15.21 17.85 -12.04
C GLY A 181 15.67 16.38 -12.19
N PRO A 182 16.98 16.08 -12.26
CA PRO A 182 17.45 14.67 -12.36
C PRO A 182 17.06 13.81 -11.17
N LEU A 183 17.11 14.36 -9.94
CA LEU A 183 16.72 13.63 -8.72
C LEU A 183 15.21 13.41 -8.68
N HIS A 184 14.41 14.46 -8.98
CA HIS A 184 12.96 14.35 -9.06
C HIS A 184 12.54 13.27 -10.06
N HIS A 185 13.07 13.33 -11.29
CA HIS A 185 12.79 12.32 -12.32
C HIS A 185 13.13 10.90 -11.85
N THR A 186 14.26 10.70 -11.17
CA THR A 186 14.65 9.39 -10.64
C THR A 186 13.66 8.89 -9.59
N VAL A 187 13.27 9.75 -8.65
CA VAL A 187 12.30 9.42 -7.60
C VAL A 187 10.95 9.06 -8.20
N THR A 188 10.46 9.83 -9.16
CA THR A 188 9.20 9.58 -9.87
C THR A 188 9.24 8.24 -10.60
N GLN A 189 10.31 7.96 -11.37
CA GLN A 189 10.42 6.69 -12.12
C GLN A 189 10.49 5.46 -11.19
N LEU A 190 11.22 5.54 -10.08
CA LEU A 190 11.26 4.47 -9.09
C LEU A 190 9.91 4.32 -8.37
N GLY A 191 9.20 5.40 -8.14
CA GLY A 191 7.88 5.40 -7.52
C GLY A 191 6.83 4.70 -8.38
N ILE A 192 6.78 4.99 -9.68
CA ILE A 192 5.84 4.39 -10.63
C ILE A 192 5.95 2.87 -10.70
N LEU A 193 7.12 2.30 -10.43
CA LEU A 193 7.31 0.84 -10.41
C LEU A 193 6.45 0.11 -9.36
N ILE A 194 5.89 0.83 -8.36
CA ILE A 194 5.11 0.20 -7.29
C ILE A 194 3.93 -0.62 -7.84
N GLY A 195 3.20 -0.09 -8.82
CA GLY A 195 2.06 -0.77 -9.44
C GLY A 195 2.44 -2.08 -10.12
N PRO A 196 3.28 -2.04 -11.16
CA PRO A 196 3.70 -3.22 -11.90
C PRO A 196 4.36 -4.28 -11.01
N LEU A 197 5.32 -3.89 -10.17
CA LEU A 197 6.05 -4.85 -9.32
C LEU A 197 5.15 -5.50 -8.27
N SER A 198 4.22 -4.73 -7.68
CA SER A 198 3.26 -5.28 -6.71
C SER A 198 2.31 -6.28 -7.35
N MET A 199 1.79 -5.98 -8.53
CA MET A 199 0.87 -6.87 -9.24
C MET A 199 1.57 -8.15 -9.73
N LEU A 200 2.79 -8.05 -10.24
CA LEU A 200 3.62 -9.22 -10.54
C LEU A 200 3.85 -10.06 -9.28
N ASN A 201 4.14 -9.45 -8.14
CA ASN A 201 4.35 -10.15 -6.88
C ASN A 201 3.07 -10.86 -6.39
N VAL A 202 1.90 -10.26 -6.54
CA VAL A 202 0.60 -10.92 -6.28
C VAL A 202 0.43 -12.15 -7.17
N GLY A 203 0.75 -12.03 -8.47
CA GLY A 203 0.73 -13.15 -9.41
C GLY A 203 1.67 -14.29 -8.99
N PHE A 204 2.85 -13.97 -8.48
CA PHE A 204 3.80 -14.96 -7.95
C PHE A 204 3.21 -15.70 -6.75
N ILE A 205 2.56 -14.97 -5.80
CA ILE A 205 1.89 -15.57 -4.64
C ILE A 205 0.81 -16.55 -5.11
N MET A 206 -0.06 -16.11 -6.01
CA MET A 206 -1.15 -16.95 -6.54
C MET A 206 -0.63 -18.20 -7.26
N ALA A 207 0.53 -18.12 -7.92
CA ALA A 207 1.13 -19.26 -8.60
C ALA A 207 1.75 -20.30 -7.64
N GLU A 208 2.11 -19.90 -6.43
CA GLU A 208 2.66 -20.76 -5.38
C GLU A 208 1.58 -21.45 -4.56
N GLU A 209 0.40 -20.86 -4.46
CA GLU A 209 -0.74 -21.41 -3.74
C GLU A 209 -1.54 -22.38 -4.61
N ASN A 210 -2.13 -23.38 -3.97
CA ASN A 210 -3.06 -24.28 -4.64
C ASN A 210 -4.45 -23.64 -4.65
N LEU A 211 -4.82 -23.01 -5.77
CA LEU A 211 -6.09 -22.30 -5.92
C LEU A 211 -7.30 -23.20 -5.58
N LEU A 212 -7.22 -24.52 -5.82
CA LEU A 212 -8.30 -25.46 -5.48
C LEU A 212 -8.50 -25.59 -3.96
N ASP A 213 -7.44 -25.49 -3.17
CA ASP A 213 -7.54 -25.54 -1.71
C ASP A 213 -8.12 -24.26 -1.14
N VAL A 214 -7.80 -23.12 -1.77
CA VAL A 214 -8.41 -21.81 -1.44
C VAL A 214 -9.92 -21.83 -1.68
N PHE A 215 -10.38 -22.34 -2.83
CA PHE A 215 -11.81 -22.46 -3.15
C PHE A 215 -12.55 -23.48 -2.28
N LYS A 216 -11.88 -24.49 -1.78
CA LYS A 216 -12.45 -25.52 -0.88
C LYS A 216 -12.48 -25.07 0.60
N GLY A 217 -12.08 -23.84 0.92
CA GLY A 217 -12.09 -23.31 2.28
C GLY A 217 -11.18 -24.08 3.24
N ARG A 218 -10.21 -24.85 2.74
CA ARG A 218 -9.20 -25.49 3.58
C ARG A 218 -8.31 -24.40 4.16
N LYS A 219 -8.28 -24.31 5.50
CA LYS A 219 -7.35 -23.44 6.22
C LYS A 219 -5.93 -23.78 5.78
N ILE A 220 -5.26 -22.81 5.18
CA ILE A 220 -3.85 -22.88 4.79
C ILE A 220 -3.01 -22.60 6.04
#